data_f75ff9320d88448dca35c53aa739ec4b
#
_entry.id   f75ff9320d88448dca35c53aa739ec4b
#
_cell.length_a   1.000
_cell.length_b   1.000
_cell.length_c   1.000
_cell.angle_alpha   90.00
_cell.angle_beta   90.00
_cell.angle_gamma   90.00
#
_symmetry.space_group_name_H-M   'P 1'
#
loop_
_entity.id
_entity.type
_entity.pdbx_description
1 polymer ?
#
loop_
_entity_poly.entity_id
_entity_poly.type
_entity_poly.pdbx_seq_one_letter_code
_entity_poly.pdbx_strand_id
1 'polypeptide(L)'
;MSLSSGHMSLTRRVLVVLLVVIVALVAVVAYRTATYAPPTGELTTPVELAPAVHVDSALAARHLAEAVRIRTVSHQDAQENDWAEWDRLHAWLVATYPAAHAAMTREVVAGHTLVYTWRGVDPSLPPIILLAHHDVVPVTPGTEQDWTHPPFEGVIADGAVWGRGSVDDKGSLVGLFEGIESLVTTGFVPRRTVYIVSGHDEEAGGQGALAAAQLLNSRGVHAEFVLDEGLAVISDFPLLGRPVALIGVAEKGYATLKVTAPAQGGHSSAPPPETGVEVLARAVLAITGKAFPLEFNGPAADMVRALAPDTPLLVRVAVANEWLFRPLLVRQIAATAAGAATLHTTIAPTMLRGSPKENVLPQDATAWINYRIAPGTTADAVMRRAADATRGLDVKLAWEGPAYDPSPVSSSTSQAYRVMAELAAGDDRTPVAPGLVTATTDSRHFAGLAEDIYRFQPIVASIGELQMIHGTNEHMTTDNLRRTAEFYARLVATVAR
;
A
#
# COMPACT_ATOMS: atom_id res chain seq x y z
N MET A 1 70.90 -4.19 -40.40
CA MET A 1 69.69 -3.44 -39.89
C MET A 1 69.19 -4.13 -38.64
N SER A 2 69.51 -3.57 -37.46
CA SER A 2 69.11 -4.14 -36.14
C SER A 2 67.76 -3.57 -35.82
N LEU A 3 66.73 -4.41 -35.79
CA LEU A 3 65.41 -4.06 -35.26
C LEU A 3 65.51 -3.95 -33.75
N SER A 4 65.56 -2.72 -33.22
CA SER A 4 65.48 -2.46 -31.78
C SER A 4 64.08 -2.82 -31.31
N SER A 5 63.94 -3.93 -30.60
CA SER A 5 62.74 -4.31 -29.90
C SER A 5 62.55 -3.36 -28.71
N GLY A 6 61.81 -2.26 -28.95
CA GLY A 6 61.47 -1.28 -27.92
C GLY A 6 60.59 -1.91 -26.87
N HIS A 7 61.15 -2.36 -25.75
CA HIS A 7 60.37 -2.79 -24.58
C HIS A 7 59.59 -1.61 -24.00
N MET A 8 58.26 -1.66 -24.10
CA MET A 8 57.38 -0.71 -23.42
C MET A 8 57.71 -0.69 -21.92
N SER A 9 57.89 0.50 -21.35
CA SER A 9 58.07 0.65 -19.89
C SER A 9 56.89 0.05 -19.13
N LEU A 10 57.13 -0.45 -17.94
CA LEU A 10 56.12 -1.05 -17.08
C LEU A 10 54.93 -0.11 -16.92
N THR A 11 55.16 1.18 -16.69
CA THR A 11 54.12 2.22 -16.58
C THR A 11 53.23 2.29 -17.85
N ARG A 12 53.84 2.22 -19.04
CA ARG A 12 53.08 2.26 -20.30
C ARG A 12 52.24 1.00 -20.49
N ARG A 13 52.73 -0.16 -20.08
CA ARG A 13 51.96 -1.43 -20.09
C ARG A 13 50.77 -1.35 -19.13
N VAL A 14 50.95 -0.83 -17.89
CA VAL A 14 49.90 -0.64 -16.94
C VAL A 14 48.83 0.33 -17.46
N LEU A 15 49.21 1.46 -18.05
CA LEU A 15 48.30 2.42 -18.68
C LEU A 15 47.48 1.82 -19.81
N VAL A 16 48.13 1.01 -20.69
CA VAL A 16 47.45 0.32 -21.80
C VAL A 16 46.44 -0.70 -21.27
N VAL A 17 46.82 -1.49 -20.24
CA VAL A 17 45.89 -2.45 -19.60
C VAL A 17 44.69 -1.71 -18.95
N LEU A 18 44.93 -0.64 -18.22
CA LEU A 18 43.86 0.18 -17.65
C LEU A 18 42.95 0.74 -18.74
N LEU A 19 43.47 1.27 -19.82
CA LEU A 19 42.67 1.78 -20.93
C LEU A 19 41.81 0.66 -21.56
N VAL A 20 42.38 -0.52 -21.79
CA VAL A 20 41.63 -1.67 -22.33
C VAL A 20 40.52 -2.09 -21.39
N VAL A 21 40.77 -2.12 -20.07
CA VAL A 21 39.74 -2.44 -19.06
C VAL A 21 38.63 -1.39 -19.05
N ILE A 22 38.99 -0.10 -19.12
CA ILE A 22 37.97 0.98 -19.16
C ILE A 22 37.14 0.88 -20.46
N VAL A 23 37.75 0.67 -21.60
CA VAL A 23 37.03 0.52 -22.89
C VAL A 23 36.12 -0.69 -22.86
N ALA A 24 36.56 -1.83 -22.31
CA ALA A 24 35.75 -3.03 -22.14
C ALA A 24 34.58 -2.77 -21.21
N LEU A 25 34.82 -2.09 -20.09
CA LEU A 25 33.75 -1.71 -19.13
C LEU A 25 32.70 -0.81 -19.79
N VAL A 26 33.12 0.23 -20.51
CA VAL A 26 32.21 1.13 -21.24
C VAL A 26 31.40 0.36 -22.28
N ALA A 27 32.04 -0.55 -23.04
CA ALA A 27 31.34 -1.39 -24.00
C ALA A 27 30.28 -2.30 -23.34
N VAL A 28 30.61 -2.92 -22.22
CA VAL A 28 29.65 -3.74 -21.45
C VAL A 28 28.49 -2.88 -20.94
N VAL A 29 28.76 -1.72 -20.35
CA VAL A 29 27.73 -0.79 -19.87
C VAL A 29 26.83 -0.34 -21.02
N ALA A 30 27.39 0.04 -22.16
CA ALA A 30 26.63 0.45 -23.34
C ALA A 30 25.76 -0.67 -23.89
N TYR A 31 26.34 -1.88 -24.04
CA TYR A 31 25.60 -3.06 -24.52
C TYR A 31 24.41 -3.39 -23.60
N ARG A 32 24.65 -3.51 -22.29
CA ARG A 32 23.57 -3.82 -21.32
C ARG A 32 22.48 -2.74 -21.30
N THR A 33 22.86 -1.47 -21.48
CA THR A 33 21.88 -0.37 -21.56
C THR A 33 21.05 -0.45 -22.84
N ALA A 34 21.68 -0.77 -23.97
CA ALA A 34 21.02 -0.86 -25.27
C ALA A 34 20.09 -2.08 -25.37
N THR A 35 20.43 -3.18 -24.68
CA THR A 35 19.65 -4.43 -24.67
C THR A 35 18.80 -4.59 -23.42
N TYR A 36 18.65 -3.53 -22.62
CA TYR A 36 17.90 -3.61 -21.38
C TYR A 36 16.42 -3.91 -21.66
N ALA A 37 15.90 -4.97 -21.03
CA ALA A 37 14.49 -5.30 -20.99
C ALA A 37 14.04 -5.31 -19.52
N PRO A 38 12.91 -4.66 -19.19
CA PRO A 38 12.38 -4.68 -17.83
C PRO A 38 11.93 -6.09 -17.43
N PRO A 39 12.02 -6.47 -16.14
CA PRO A 39 11.63 -7.81 -15.67
C PRO A 39 10.11 -8.10 -15.82
N THR A 40 9.28 -7.07 -15.86
CA THR A 40 7.85 -7.20 -16.15
C THR A 40 7.56 -7.65 -17.59
N GLY A 41 8.58 -7.81 -18.41
CA GLY A 41 8.46 -7.99 -19.85
C GLY A 41 7.97 -6.69 -20.52
N GLU A 42 8.16 -6.56 -21.81
CA GLU A 42 7.30 -5.64 -22.55
C GLU A 42 5.88 -6.19 -22.43
N LEU A 43 4.88 -5.33 -22.22
CA LEU A 43 3.47 -5.70 -22.35
C LEU A 43 3.17 -6.01 -23.83
N THR A 44 3.97 -6.95 -24.40
CA THR A 44 4.06 -7.23 -25.83
C THR A 44 2.89 -8.03 -26.36
N THR A 45 2.20 -8.75 -25.45
CA THR A 45 0.95 -9.40 -25.83
C THR A 45 -0.18 -8.43 -25.48
N PRO A 46 -0.86 -7.85 -26.49
CA PRO A 46 -2.00 -6.98 -26.22
C PRO A 46 -3.03 -7.71 -25.37
N VAL A 47 -3.44 -7.08 -24.27
CA VAL A 47 -4.59 -7.55 -23.49
C VAL A 47 -5.84 -7.02 -24.19
N GLU A 48 -6.72 -7.92 -24.60
CA GLU A 48 -8.00 -7.52 -25.14
C GLU A 48 -8.93 -7.10 -24.00
N LEU A 49 -9.01 -5.79 -23.77
CA LEU A 49 -9.91 -5.22 -22.78
C LEU A 49 -11.36 -5.24 -23.26
N ALA A 50 -12.29 -5.40 -22.32
CA ALA A 50 -13.69 -5.16 -22.59
C ALA A 50 -13.92 -3.70 -23.07
N PRO A 51 -14.98 -3.44 -23.87
CA PRO A 51 -15.34 -2.09 -24.25
C PRO A 51 -15.46 -1.15 -23.05
N ALA A 52 -15.22 0.14 -23.29
CA ALA A 52 -15.42 1.14 -22.25
C ALA A 52 -16.89 1.17 -21.83
N VAL A 53 -17.11 1.29 -20.53
CA VAL A 53 -18.44 1.45 -19.93
C VAL A 53 -18.60 2.92 -19.59
N HIS A 54 -19.73 3.50 -19.99
CA HIS A 54 -20.01 4.89 -19.68
C HIS A 54 -20.62 4.99 -18.27
N VAL A 55 -20.05 5.88 -17.45
CA VAL A 55 -20.54 6.21 -16.11
C VAL A 55 -20.97 7.68 -16.08
N ASP A 56 -22.17 7.97 -15.58
CA ASP A 56 -22.61 9.35 -15.33
C ASP A 56 -21.85 9.91 -14.12
N SER A 57 -20.80 10.70 -14.39
CA SER A 57 -19.95 11.28 -13.36
C SER A 57 -20.69 12.21 -12.39
N ALA A 58 -21.76 12.90 -12.87
CA ALA A 58 -22.55 13.78 -12.01
C ALA A 58 -23.48 12.98 -11.07
N LEU A 59 -23.98 11.84 -11.52
CA LEU A 59 -24.74 10.92 -10.68
C LEU A 59 -23.82 10.25 -9.65
N ALA A 60 -22.70 9.73 -10.08
CA ALA A 60 -21.70 9.12 -9.19
C ALA A 60 -21.23 10.11 -8.10
N ALA A 61 -20.97 11.38 -8.46
CA ALA A 61 -20.61 12.42 -7.50
C ALA A 61 -21.71 12.67 -6.47
N ARG A 62 -22.99 12.63 -6.85
CA ARG A 62 -24.10 12.73 -5.89
C ARG A 62 -24.14 11.53 -4.95
N HIS A 63 -23.96 10.32 -5.48
CA HIS A 63 -23.93 9.11 -4.66
C HIS A 63 -22.74 9.13 -3.66
N LEU A 64 -21.55 9.54 -4.09
CA LEU A 64 -20.42 9.70 -3.18
C LEU A 64 -20.69 10.77 -2.11
N ALA A 65 -21.28 11.91 -2.49
CA ALA A 65 -21.66 12.95 -1.55
C ALA A 65 -22.68 12.45 -0.50
N GLU A 66 -23.61 11.61 -0.89
CA GLU A 66 -24.57 10.96 0.02
C GLU A 66 -23.87 9.96 0.93
N ALA A 67 -22.95 9.14 0.42
CA ALA A 67 -22.16 8.19 1.21
C ALA A 67 -21.27 8.89 2.25
N VAL A 68 -20.65 10.02 1.90
CA VAL A 68 -19.85 10.86 2.83
C VAL A 68 -20.68 11.38 4.00
N ARG A 69 -21.95 11.72 3.79
CA ARG A 69 -22.88 12.18 4.86
C ARG A 69 -23.25 11.09 5.85
N ILE A 70 -22.99 9.84 5.57
CA ILE A 70 -23.21 8.70 6.46
C ILE A 70 -21.92 8.48 7.23
N ARG A 71 -21.92 8.78 8.53
CA ARG A 71 -20.71 8.90 9.35
C ARG A 71 -20.28 7.55 9.93
N THR A 72 -19.83 6.63 9.11
CA THR A 72 -19.31 5.33 9.55
C THR A 72 -17.90 5.49 10.14
N VAL A 73 -17.78 6.30 11.19
CA VAL A 73 -16.49 6.58 11.85
C VAL A 73 -16.14 5.42 12.78
N SER A 74 -15.06 4.72 12.46
CA SER A 74 -14.55 3.64 13.31
C SER A 74 -13.54 4.15 14.32
N HIS A 75 -13.68 3.69 15.56
CA HIS A 75 -12.81 4.00 16.68
C HIS A 75 -12.03 2.77 17.13
N GLN A 76 -10.88 2.98 17.78
CA GLN A 76 -10.11 1.87 18.38
C GLN A 76 -10.91 1.12 19.44
N ASP A 77 -11.74 1.83 20.19
CA ASP A 77 -12.77 1.22 21.04
C ASP A 77 -14.10 1.18 20.27
N ALA A 78 -14.48 0.01 19.81
CA ALA A 78 -15.72 -0.19 19.06
C ALA A 78 -17.01 0.20 19.83
N GLN A 79 -16.93 0.43 21.16
CA GLN A 79 -18.04 0.95 21.94
C GLN A 79 -18.34 2.42 21.64
N GLU A 80 -17.38 3.14 21.06
CA GLU A 80 -17.54 4.53 20.63
C GLU A 80 -18.19 4.67 19.25
N ASN A 81 -18.36 3.56 18.51
CA ASN A 81 -18.95 3.55 17.18
C ASN A 81 -20.48 3.77 17.23
N ASP A 82 -20.98 4.65 16.36
CA ASP A 82 -22.43 4.78 16.11
C ASP A 82 -22.88 3.76 15.06
N TRP A 83 -23.15 2.54 15.49
CA TRP A 83 -23.52 1.43 14.60
C TRP A 83 -24.75 1.70 13.74
N ALA A 84 -25.62 2.65 14.11
CA ALA A 84 -26.77 3.05 13.30
C ALA A 84 -26.33 3.67 11.95
N GLU A 85 -25.15 4.28 11.89
CA GLU A 85 -24.61 4.82 10.63
C GLU A 85 -24.20 3.70 9.66
N TRP A 86 -23.68 2.56 10.18
CA TRP A 86 -23.43 1.38 9.32
C TRP A 86 -24.72 0.80 8.75
N ASP A 87 -25.74 0.63 9.58
CA ASP A 87 -27.06 0.17 9.14
C ASP A 87 -27.66 1.13 8.11
N ARG A 88 -27.47 2.43 8.30
CA ARG A 88 -27.89 3.47 7.34
C ARG A 88 -27.14 3.36 6.01
N LEU A 89 -25.82 3.13 6.03
CA LEU A 89 -25.02 2.91 4.82
C LEU A 89 -25.47 1.66 4.07
N HIS A 90 -25.73 0.57 4.79
CA HIS A 90 -26.22 -0.68 4.20
C HIS A 90 -27.58 -0.50 3.50
N ALA A 91 -28.48 0.23 4.13
CA ALA A 91 -29.79 0.55 3.53
C ALA A 91 -29.66 1.49 2.33
N TRP A 92 -28.74 2.46 2.41
CA TRP A 92 -28.44 3.37 1.32
C TRP A 92 -27.87 2.66 0.10
N LEU A 93 -26.91 1.74 0.28
CA LEU A 93 -26.34 0.92 -0.82
C LEU A 93 -27.44 0.16 -1.58
N VAL A 94 -28.38 -0.47 -0.84
CA VAL A 94 -29.49 -1.22 -1.44
C VAL A 94 -30.41 -0.31 -2.26
N ALA A 95 -30.71 0.87 -1.72
CA ALA A 95 -31.61 1.82 -2.37
C ALA A 95 -30.98 2.47 -3.61
N THR A 96 -29.68 2.72 -3.59
CA THR A 96 -28.93 3.43 -4.62
C THR A 96 -28.55 2.52 -5.79
N TYR A 97 -28.25 1.23 -5.53
CA TYR A 97 -27.79 0.27 -6.54
C TYR A 97 -28.70 -0.97 -6.63
N PRO A 98 -29.98 -0.77 -7.04
CA PRO A 98 -30.97 -1.85 -7.02
C PRO A 98 -30.67 -2.98 -8.01
N ALA A 99 -30.10 -2.70 -9.20
CA ALA A 99 -29.78 -3.74 -10.17
C ALA A 99 -28.61 -4.61 -9.68
N ALA A 100 -27.56 -4.02 -9.13
CA ALA A 100 -26.45 -4.75 -8.51
C ALA A 100 -26.97 -5.65 -7.37
N HIS A 101 -27.83 -5.13 -6.49
CA HIS A 101 -28.40 -5.91 -5.39
C HIS A 101 -29.38 -6.99 -5.85
N ALA A 102 -30.03 -6.83 -6.99
CA ALA A 102 -30.86 -7.89 -7.59
C ALA A 102 -30.02 -9.01 -8.24
N ALA A 103 -28.82 -8.68 -8.73
CA ALA A 103 -27.92 -9.63 -9.39
C ALA A 103 -27.01 -10.39 -8.42
N MET A 104 -26.78 -9.86 -7.22
CA MET A 104 -25.87 -10.41 -6.22
C MET A 104 -26.61 -10.86 -4.95
N THR A 105 -26.09 -11.89 -4.30
CA THR A 105 -26.47 -12.21 -2.92
C THR A 105 -25.59 -11.41 -1.96
N ARG A 106 -26.20 -10.82 -0.92
CA ARG A 106 -25.52 -10.06 0.15
C ARG A 106 -25.60 -10.80 1.47
N GLU A 107 -24.49 -10.90 2.15
CA GLU A 107 -24.39 -11.42 3.51
C GLU A 107 -23.73 -10.36 4.41
N VAL A 108 -24.15 -10.32 5.68
CA VAL A 108 -23.51 -9.49 6.70
C VAL A 108 -22.69 -10.39 7.62
N VAL A 109 -21.43 -10.08 7.78
CA VAL A 109 -20.45 -10.87 8.52
C VAL A 109 -19.87 -10.01 9.64
N ALA A 110 -19.61 -10.60 10.80
CA ALA A 110 -19.02 -9.92 11.95
C ALA A 110 -19.73 -8.60 12.34
N GLY A 111 -21.06 -8.58 12.23
CA GLY A 111 -21.88 -7.42 12.57
C GLY A 111 -22.19 -6.52 11.36
N HIS A 112 -21.19 -5.95 10.70
CA HIS A 112 -21.41 -4.94 9.66
C HIS A 112 -20.57 -5.11 8.38
N THR A 113 -19.63 -6.06 8.30
CA THR A 113 -18.91 -6.34 7.06
C THR A 113 -19.83 -6.96 6.01
N LEU A 114 -19.80 -6.45 4.80
CA LEU A 114 -20.64 -6.91 3.70
C LEU A 114 -19.85 -7.85 2.80
N VAL A 115 -20.45 -9.00 2.48
CA VAL A 115 -19.93 -9.95 1.49
C VAL A 115 -20.99 -10.13 0.41
N TYR A 116 -20.66 -9.71 -0.81
CA TYR A 116 -21.51 -9.90 -1.98
C TYR A 116 -20.97 -11.02 -2.84
N THR A 117 -21.86 -11.81 -3.41
CA THR A 117 -21.54 -12.88 -4.37
C THR A 117 -22.30 -12.65 -5.66
N TRP A 118 -21.60 -12.27 -6.72
CA TRP A 118 -22.13 -12.27 -8.08
C TRP A 118 -21.75 -13.58 -8.76
N ARG A 119 -22.67 -14.53 -8.81
CA ARG A 119 -22.41 -15.89 -9.32
C ARG A 119 -22.09 -15.87 -10.81
N GLY A 120 -20.95 -16.47 -11.17
CA GLY A 120 -20.62 -16.76 -12.56
C GLY A 120 -21.37 -17.98 -13.09
N VAL A 121 -21.55 -18.02 -14.41
CA VAL A 121 -22.21 -19.16 -15.09
C VAL A 121 -21.31 -20.40 -15.17
N ASP A 122 -20.00 -20.25 -14.99
CA ASP A 122 -19.01 -21.33 -15.01
C ASP A 122 -18.32 -21.45 -13.63
N PRO A 123 -18.81 -22.35 -12.78
CA PRO A 123 -18.26 -22.55 -11.43
C PRO A 123 -16.87 -23.20 -11.41
N SER A 124 -16.36 -23.66 -12.55
CA SER A 124 -15.01 -24.24 -12.64
C SER A 124 -13.90 -23.17 -12.72
N LEU A 125 -14.27 -21.95 -13.08
CA LEU A 125 -13.33 -20.82 -13.12
C LEU A 125 -13.04 -20.29 -11.72
N PRO A 126 -11.76 -20.04 -11.37
CA PRO A 126 -11.43 -19.40 -10.12
C PRO A 126 -12.15 -18.03 -10.01
N PRO A 127 -12.80 -17.72 -8.89
CA PRO A 127 -13.44 -16.41 -8.70
C PRO A 127 -12.40 -15.30 -8.57
N ILE A 128 -12.86 -14.04 -8.56
CA ILE A 128 -12.08 -12.88 -8.16
C ILE A 128 -12.69 -12.26 -6.90
N ILE A 129 -11.88 -11.56 -6.11
CA ILE A 129 -12.33 -10.85 -4.92
C ILE A 129 -11.93 -9.38 -5.06
N LEU A 130 -12.89 -8.48 -4.92
CA LEU A 130 -12.70 -7.03 -4.92
C LEU A 130 -13.02 -6.51 -3.53
N LEU A 131 -12.14 -5.68 -2.96
CA LEU A 131 -12.29 -5.12 -1.63
C LEU A 131 -12.50 -3.60 -1.74
N ALA A 132 -13.31 -3.05 -0.84
CA ALA A 132 -13.42 -1.62 -0.58
C ALA A 132 -14.07 -1.45 0.79
N HIS A 133 -13.37 -0.84 1.75
CA HIS A 133 -13.93 -0.65 3.08
C HIS A 133 -14.92 0.53 3.14
N HIS A 134 -15.77 0.56 4.15
CA HIS A 134 -16.80 1.58 4.26
C HIS A 134 -16.79 2.36 5.59
N ASP A 135 -15.87 2.02 6.49
CA ASP A 135 -15.56 2.86 7.64
C ASP A 135 -14.59 3.99 7.27
N VAL A 136 -14.43 4.93 8.14
CA VAL A 136 -13.52 6.08 7.96
C VAL A 136 -12.90 6.46 9.30
N VAL A 137 -11.68 7.02 9.27
CA VAL A 137 -11.04 7.56 10.48
C VAL A 137 -11.81 8.76 11.04
N PRO A 138 -11.72 9.01 12.35
CA PRO A 138 -12.24 10.23 12.97
C PRO A 138 -11.57 11.49 12.37
N VAL A 139 -12.30 12.60 12.40
CA VAL A 139 -11.70 13.92 12.23
C VAL A 139 -10.93 14.26 13.50
N THR A 140 -9.70 14.72 13.36
CA THR A 140 -8.87 15.12 14.50
C THR A 140 -9.57 16.25 15.29
N PRO A 141 -9.86 16.07 16.58
CA PRO A 141 -10.53 17.11 17.36
C PRO A 141 -9.79 18.45 17.32
N GLY A 142 -10.53 19.53 17.07
CA GLY A 142 -9.99 20.88 16.98
C GLY A 142 -9.49 21.29 15.60
N THR A 143 -9.56 20.40 14.59
CA THR A 143 -9.20 20.68 13.17
C THR A 143 -10.42 20.90 12.28
N GLU A 144 -11.63 20.87 12.81
CA GLU A 144 -12.88 20.97 12.02
C GLU A 144 -12.96 22.28 11.23
N GLN A 145 -12.35 23.35 11.77
CA GLN A 145 -12.31 24.67 11.13
C GLN A 145 -11.20 24.80 10.06
N ASP A 146 -10.28 23.86 10.01
CA ASP A 146 -9.22 23.81 9.00
C ASP A 146 -9.72 23.22 7.67
N TRP A 147 -10.93 22.68 7.66
CA TRP A 147 -11.58 22.15 6.48
C TRP A 147 -12.22 23.25 5.65
N THR A 148 -11.92 23.29 4.36
CA THR A 148 -12.56 24.19 3.38
C THR A 148 -14.06 23.97 3.30
N HIS A 149 -14.49 22.71 3.39
CA HIS A 149 -15.88 22.29 3.48
C HIS A 149 -16.02 21.32 4.67
N PRO A 150 -17.13 21.37 5.43
CA PRO A 150 -17.31 20.49 6.59
C PRO A 150 -17.14 19.00 6.21
N PRO A 151 -16.39 18.22 7.03
CA PRO A 151 -15.89 16.89 6.65
C PRO A 151 -16.97 15.83 6.38
N PHE A 152 -18.21 16.04 6.84
CA PHE A 152 -19.31 15.08 6.65
C PHE A 152 -20.52 15.69 5.94
N GLU A 153 -20.38 16.81 5.23
CA GLU A 153 -21.47 17.38 4.47
C GLU A 153 -21.52 16.90 3.02
N GLY A 154 -20.46 16.24 2.54
CA GLY A 154 -20.39 15.74 1.16
C GLY A 154 -20.67 16.87 0.17
N VAL A 155 -19.94 17.97 0.27
CA VAL A 155 -20.11 19.14 -0.60
C VAL A 155 -19.54 18.83 -1.98
N ILE A 156 -20.34 19.09 -3.01
CA ILE A 156 -19.87 19.01 -4.40
C ILE A 156 -19.49 20.42 -4.84
N ALA A 157 -18.20 20.68 -4.95
CA ALA A 157 -17.65 21.97 -5.32
C ALA A 157 -16.34 21.81 -6.08
N ASP A 158 -15.99 22.75 -6.94
CA ASP A 158 -14.72 22.81 -7.67
C ASP A 158 -14.36 21.53 -8.42
N GLY A 159 -15.38 20.81 -8.92
CA GLY A 159 -15.21 19.57 -9.65
C GLY A 159 -14.85 18.36 -8.77
N ALA A 160 -15.10 18.43 -7.46
CA ALA A 160 -14.81 17.37 -6.50
C ALA A 160 -15.94 17.20 -5.48
N VAL A 161 -15.98 16.01 -4.87
CA VAL A 161 -16.77 15.70 -3.67
C VAL A 161 -15.87 15.81 -2.47
N TRP A 162 -16.18 16.73 -1.57
CA TRP A 162 -15.39 17.04 -0.39
C TRP A 162 -15.93 16.32 0.84
N GLY A 163 -15.04 15.70 1.59
CA GLY A 163 -15.35 15.13 2.89
C GLY A 163 -14.51 13.91 3.26
N ARG A 164 -14.53 13.57 4.54
CA ARG A 164 -13.85 12.40 5.11
C ARG A 164 -14.41 11.12 4.48
N GLY A 165 -13.51 10.25 3.99
CA GLY A 165 -13.87 9.01 3.33
C GLY A 165 -14.19 9.18 1.84
N SER A 166 -14.07 10.40 1.28
CA SER A 166 -14.32 10.57 -0.16
C SER A 166 -13.27 9.88 -1.03
N VAL A 167 -12.06 9.71 -0.54
CA VAL A 167 -10.98 8.95 -1.18
C VAL A 167 -10.76 7.62 -0.47
N ASP A 168 -10.74 7.62 0.87
CA ASP A 168 -10.39 6.49 1.71
C ASP A 168 -11.57 6.07 2.61
N ASP A 169 -12.40 5.04 2.21
CA ASP A 169 -12.36 4.35 0.93
C ASP A 169 -13.77 4.29 0.29
N LYS A 170 -14.70 5.18 0.72
CA LYS A 170 -16.04 5.26 0.10
C LYS A 170 -15.97 5.62 -1.38
N GLY A 171 -14.89 6.29 -1.81
CA GLY A 171 -14.65 6.57 -3.22
C GLY A 171 -14.51 5.30 -4.05
N SER A 172 -13.74 4.31 -3.58
CA SER A 172 -13.64 3.00 -4.23
C SER A 172 -14.93 2.22 -4.13
N LEU A 173 -15.58 2.22 -2.95
CA LEU A 173 -16.86 1.54 -2.76
C LEU A 173 -17.93 2.04 -3.75
N VAL A 174 -18.13 3.35 -3.82
CA VAL A 174 -19.09 3.96 -4.74
C VAL A 174 -18.69 3.68 -6.18
N GLY A 175 -17.43 3.88 -6.54
CA GLY A 175 -16.94 3.58 -7.89
C GLY A 175 -17.14 2.12 -8.30
N LEU A 176 -16.90 1.18 -7.39
CA LEU A 176 -17.14 -0.25 -7.61
C LEU A 176 -18.63 -0.53 -7.86
N PHE A 177 -19.52 0.01 -7.03
CA PHE A 177 -20.97 -0.19 -7.20
C PHE A 177 -21.51 0.50 -8.43
N GLU A 178 -21.05 1.71 -8.80
CA GLU A 178 -21.38 2.37 -10.07
C GLU A 178 -21.01 1.48 -11.28
N GLY A 179 -19.79 0.89 -11.22
CA GLY A 179 -19.33 0.00 -12.27
C GLY A 179 -20.19 -1.28 -12.38
N ILE A 180 -20.51 -1.92 -11.27
CA ILE A 180 -21.35 -3.13 -11.24
C ILE A 180 -22.78 -2.83 -11.67
N GLU A 181 -23.38 -1.75 -11.16
CA GLU A 181 -24.75 -1.33 -11.55
C GLU A 181 -24.84 -1.11 -13.06
N SER A 182 -23.83 -0.43 -13.65
CA SER A 182 -23.75 -0.21 -15.09
C SER A 182 -23.62 -1.52 -15.86
N LEU A 183 -22.80 -2.46 -15.42
CA LEU A 183 -22.65 -3.77 -16.05
C LEU A 183 -23.96 -4.56 -16.03
N VAL A 184 -24.62 -4.64 -14.87
CA VAL A 184 -25.87 -5.37 -14.71
C VAL A 184 -26.97 -4.77 -15.59
N THR A 185 -27.10 -3.44 -15.61
CA THR A 185 -28.12 -2.75 -16.42
C THR A 185 -27.90 -2.90 -17.91
N THR A 186 -26.66 -3.12 -18.36
CA THR A 186 -26.35 -3.44 -19.76
C THR A 186 -26.49 -4.94 -20.09
N GLY A 187 -26.91 -5.75 -19.13
CA GLY A 187 -27.16 -7.18 -19.31
C GLY A 187 -25.90 -8.06 -19.25
N PHE A 188 -24.80 -7.55 -18.68
CA PHE A 188 -23.60 -8.37 -18.46
C PHE A 188 -23.85 -9.46 -17.43
N VAL A 189 -23.43 -10.67 -17.76
CA VAL A 189 -23.46 -11.84 -16.87
C VAL A 189 -22.04 -12.38 -16.77
N PRO A 190 -21.45 -12.46 -15.57
CA PRO A 190 -20.08 -12.94 -15.42
C PRO A 190 -19.98 -14.45 -15.67
N ARG A 191 -18.89 -14.88 -16.31
CA ARG A 191 -18.58 -16.30 -16.41
C ARG A 191 -18.03 -16.86 -15.10
N ARG A 192 -17.07 -16.17 -14.48
CA ARG A 192 -16.53 -16.53 -13.15
C ARG A 192 -17.28 -15.77 -12.06
N THR A 193 -17.33 -16.31 -10.87
CA THR A 193 -17.88 -15.64 -9.71
C THR A 193 -17.04 -14.42 -9.32
N VAL A 194 -17.72 -13.32 -8.99
CA VAL A 194 -17.10 -12.11 -8.43
C VAL A 194 -17.58 -11.97 -6.99
N TYR A 195 -16.65 -11.96 -6.06
CA TYR A 195 -16.90 -11.57 -4.67
C TYR A 195 -16.57 -10.11 -4.49
N ILE A 196 -17.41 -9.40 -3.73
CA ILE A 196 -17.11 -8.05 -3.24
C ILE A 196 -17.16 -8.13 -1.72
N VAL A 197 -16.10 -7.69 -1.05
CA VAL A 197 -16.05 -7.60 0.41
C VAL A 197 -15.86 -6.14 0.79
N SER A 198 -16.77 -5.63 1.64
CA SER A 198 -16.65 -4.28 2.16
C SER A 198 -16.47 -4.37 3.68
N GLY A 199 -15.24 -4.12 4.14
CA GLY A 199 -14.85 -4.09 5.55
C GLY A 199 -15.54 -2.96 6.29
N HIS A 200 -15.84 -3.18 7.56
CA HIS A 200 -16.52 -2.17 8.38
C HIS A 200 -15.60 -1.53 9.43
N ASP A 201 -14.37 -2.01 9.55
CA ASP A 201 -13.41 -1.67 10.59
C ASP A 201 -11.95 -1.76 10.12
N GLU A 202 -11.70 -1.46 8.84
CA GLU A 202 -10.34 -1.46 8.26
C GLU A 202 -9.42 -0.55 9.07
N GLU A 203 -9.89 0.68 9.33
CA GLU A 203 -9.20 1.75 10.06
C GLU A 203 -9.00 1.44 11.57
N ALA A 204 -9.74 0.46 12.07
CA ALA A 204 -9.66 -0.01 13.46
C ALA A 204 -9.04 -1.41 13.60
N GLY A 205 -8.52 -1.99 12.49
CA GLY A 205 -7.76 -3.24 12.50
C GLY A 205 -8.31 -4.39 11.68
N GLY A 206 -9.42 -4.21 10.93
CA GLY A 206 -9.89 -5.12 9.87
C GLY A 206 -10.38 -6.48 10.36
N GLN A 207 -11.00 -6.56 11.54
CA GLN A 207 -11.52 -7.83 12.06
C GLN A 207 -12.71 -8.34 11.22
N GLY A 208 -13.46 -7.40 10.65
CA GLY A 208 -14.54 -7.71 9.71
C GLY A 208 -14.05 -8.38 8.45
N ALA A 209 -12.99 -7.85 7.85
CA ALA A 209 -12.36 -8.44 6.67
C ALA A 209 -11.72 -9.80 6.99
N LEU A 210 -11.10 -9.96 8.16
CA LEU A 210 -10.61 -11.25 8.64
C LEU A 210 -11.73 -12.29 8.71
N ALA A 211 -12.88 -11.91 9.28
CA ALA A 211 -14.05 -12.81 9.39
C ALA A 211 -14.60 -13.17 7.99
N ALA A 212 -14.65 -12.21 7.06
CA ALA A 212 -15.05 -12.46 5.67
C ALA A 212 -14.08 -13.42 4.97
N ALA A 213 -12.77 -13.23 5.13
CA ALA A 213 -11.75 -14.13 4.59
C ALA A 213 -11.89 -15.55 5.16
N GLN A 214 -12.11 -15.69 6.46
CA GLN A 214 -12.37 -17.00 7.10
C GLN A 214 -13.64 -17.65 6.57
N LEU A 215 -14.72 -16.90 6.36
CA LEU A 215 -15.94 -17.38 5.77
C LEU A 215 -15.71 -17.93 4.36
N LEU A 216 -15.05 -17.16 3.50
CA LEU A 216 -14.75 -17.58 2.12
C LEU A 216 -13.82 -18.80 2.11
N ASN A 217 -12.81 -18.84 2.98
CA ASN A 217 -11.93 -20.00 3.14
C ASN A 217 -12.72 -21.25 3.58
N SER A 218 -13.65 -21.11 4.52
CA SER A 218 -14.48 -22.24 4.97
C SER A 218 -15.38 -22.82 3.88
N ARG A 219 -15.65 -22.03 2.84
CA ARG A 219 -16.41 -22.40 1.64
C ARG A 219 -15.51 -22.98 0.53
N GLY A 220 -14.20 -23.07 0.76
CA GLY A 220 -13.24 -23.56 -0.21
C GLY A 220 -13.02 -22.58 -1.37
N VAL A 221 -13.26 -21.29 -1.16
CA VAL A 221 -12.97 -20.27 -2.17
C VAL A 221 -11.46 -20.16 -2.37
N HIS A 222 -11.05 -20.28 -3.63
CA HIS A 222 -9.68 -20.02 -4.06
C HIS A 222 -9.74 -19.09 -5.27
N ALA A 223 -9.37 -17.84 -5.09
CA ALA A 223 -9.52 -16.78 -6.08
C ALA A 223 -8.29 -16.71 -7.00
N GLU A 224 -8.50 -16.26 -8.25
CA GLU A 224 -7.41 -15.96 -9.16
C GLU A 224 -6.59 -14.78 -8.64
N PHE A 225 -7.26 -13.75 -8.16
CA PHE A 225 -6.63 -12.62 -7.49
C PHE A 225 -7.60 -11.91 -6.53
N VAL A 226 -7.01 -11.12 -5.65
CA VAL A 226 -7.68 -10.12 -4.82
C VAL A 226 -7.22 -8.74 -5.27
N LEU A 227 -8.13 -7.78 -5.37
CA LEU A 227 -7.82 -6.37 -5.57
C LEU A 227 -8.41 -5.55 -4.44
N ASP A 228 -7.57 -4.74 -3.82
CA ASP A 228 -7.91 -3.81 -2.75
C ASP A 228 -7.43 -2.40 -3.11
N GLU A 229 -7.74 -1.43 -2.28
CA GLU A 229 -7.17 -0.09 -2.31
C GLU A 229 -5.64 -0.08 -2.16
N GLY A 230 -4.99 1.09 -2.20
CA GLY A 230 -3.60 1.29 -1.80
C GLY A 230 -2.82 2.27 -2.67
N LEU A 231 -2.10 1.80 -3.71
CA LEU A 231 -1.35 2.68 -4.60
C LEU A 231 -2.23 3.26 -5.70
N ALA A 232 -1.74 4.34 -6.33
CA ALA A 232 -2.52 5.16 -7.27
C ALA A 232 -1.68 5.58 -8.50
N VAL A 233 -2.25 6.42 -9.35
CA VAL A 233 -1.51 7.13 -10.40
C VAL A 233 -0.94 8.42 -9.80
N ILE A 234 0.36 8.46 -9.62
CA ILE A 234 1.08 9.60 -9.06
C ILE A 234 1.38 10.60 -10.18
N SER A 235 0.71 11.75 -10.19
CA SER A 235 0.77 12.73 -11.26
C SER A 235 2.15 13.40 -11.42
N ASP A 236 2.86 13.55 -10.31
CA ASP A 236 4.17 14.21 -10.20
C ASP A 236 5.30 13.24 -9.78
N PHE A 237 5.29 12.02 -10.32
CA PHE A 237 6.20 10.97 -9.88
C PHE A 237 7.68 11.40 -10.03
N PRO A 238 8.47 11.45 -8.92
CA PRO A 238 9.76 12.15 -8.90
C PRO A 238 10.80 11.61 -9.88
N LEU A 239 10.77 10.32 -10.17
CA LEU A 239 11.76 9.68 -11.06
C LEU A 239 11.58 10.09 -12.54
N LEU A 240 10.33 10.36 -12.96
CA LEU A 240 9.99 10.68 -14.35
C LEU A 240 9.53 12.12 -14.55
N GLY A 241 9.08 12.81 -13.49
CA GLY A 241 8.49 14.15 -13.59
C GLY A 241 7.18 14.19 -14.38
N ARG A 242 6.48 13.04 -14.49
CA ARG A 242 5.20 12.86 -15.18
C ARG A 242 4.38 11.75 -14.49
N PRO A 243 3.10 11.58 -14.85
CA PRO A 243 2.26 10.54 -14.24
C PRO A 243 2.84 9.13 -14.38
N VAL A 244 2.72 8.35 -13.29
CA VAL A 244 3.07 6.93 -13.21
C VAL A 244 2.00 6.20 -12.42
N ALA A 245 1.45 5.13 -12.96
CA ALA A 245 0.57 4.24 -12.25
C ALA A 245 1.39 3.20 -11.45
N LEU A 246 1.15 3.12 -10.16
CA LEU A 246 1.79 2.14 -9.28
C LEU A 246 0.76 1.12 -8.83
N ILE A 247 0.96 -0.15 -9.20
CA ILE A 247 0.10 -1.25 -8.73
C ILE A 247 0.83 -1.97 -7.61
N GLY A 248 0.29 -1.93 -6.39
CA GLY A 248 0.86 -2.59 -5.22
C GLY A 248 0.84 -4.11 -5.38
N VAL A 249 2.02 -4.71 -5.37
CA VAL A 249 2.20 -6.18 -5.46
C VAL A 249 2.54 -6.79 -4.09
N ALA A 250 2.80 -5.97 -3.10
CA ALA A 250 3.00 -6.37 -1.71
C ALA A 250 2.70 -5.19 -0.80
N GLU A 251 2.45 -5.49 0.47
CA GLU A 251 2.42 -4.51 1.55
C GLU A 251 3.36 -4.90 2.68
N LYS A 252 3.78 -3.90 3.45
CA LYS A 252 4.63 -4.13 4.62
C LYS A 252 3.83 -4.75 5.76
N GLY A 253 4.52 -5.55 6.56
CA GLY A 253 3.97 -6.01 7.82
C GLY A 253 3.91 -4.87 8.85
N TYR A 254 3.16 -5.10 9.90
CA TYR A 254 2.94 -4.15 10.99
C TYR A 254 3.15 -4.83 12.34
N ALA A 255 3.88 -4.18 13.24
CA ALA A 255 3.98 -4.61 14.62
C ALA A 255 4.34 -3.41 15.52
N THR A 256 3.81 -3.40 16.75
CA THR A 256 4.22 -2.43 17.77
C THR A 256 4.88 -3.18 18.92
N LEU A 257 6.16 -2.88 19.12
CA LEU A 257 6.95 -3.43 20.22
C LEU A 257 6.78 -2.57 21.47
N LYS A 258 6.30 -3.19 22.54
CA LYS A 258 6.29 -2.63 23.88
C LYS A 258 7.57 -3.01 24.61
N VAL A 259 8.32 -2.01 25.01
CA VAL A 259 9.54 -2.13 25.80
C VAL A 259 9.26 -1.62 27.20
N THR A 260 9.34 -2.47 28.20
CA THR A 260 9.10 -2.09 29.61
C THR A 260 10.36 -2.29 30.42
N ALA A 261 10.85 -1.23 31.04
CA ALA A 261 11.91 -1.25 32.02
C ALA A 261 11.30 -1.27 33.43
N PRO A 262 11.32 -2.41 34.14
CA PRO A 262 10.86 -2.47 35.52
C PRO A 262 11.80 -1.64 36.42
N ALA A 263 11.23 -1.03 37.45
CA ALA A 263 12.01 -0.22 38.36
C ALA A 263 11.39 -0.23 39.77
N GLN A 264 12.16 0.22 40.75
CA GLN A 264 11.64 0.46 42.08
C GLN A 264 11.18 1.92 42.16
N GLY A 265 9.87 2.13 42.33
CA GLY A 265 9.33 3.46 42.58
C GLY A 265 9.87 4.10 43.86
N GLY A 266 9.76 5.43 43.92
CA GLY A 266 10.22 6.14 45.12
C GLY A 266 10.23 7.66 44.95
N HIS A 267 10.85 8.33 45.93
CA HIS A 267 11.02 9.78 45.91
C HIS A 267 12.25 10.16 45.09
N SER A 268 12.13 11.12 44.18
CA SER A 268 13.23 11.52 43.27
C SER A 268 14.44 12.16 43.98
N SER A 269 14.32 12.53 45.27
CA SER A 269 15.45 13.09 46.03
C SER A 269 16.48 12.03 46.49
N ALA A 270 16.15 10.75 46.40
CA ALA A 270 17.02 9.62 46.74
C ALA A 270 16.98 8.57 45.63
N PRO A 271 17.47 8.90 44.42
CA PRO A 271 17.38 7.99 43.28
C PRO A 271 18.33 6.80 43.47
N PRO A 272 17.99 5.61 42.94
CA PRO A 272 18.92 4.52 42.79
C PRO A 272 20.04 4.92 41.80
N PRO A 273 21.14 4.14 41.75
CA PRO A 273 22.25 4.39 40.79
C PRO A 273 21.77 4.47 39.33
N GLU A 274 20.67 3.83 38.98
CA GLU A 274 20.04 3.86 37.70
C GLU A 274 18.51 3.77 37.83
N THR A 275 17.81 4.67 37.19
CA THR A 275 16.33 4.71 37.18
C THR A 275 15.75 3.90 36.01
N GLY A 276 14.50 3.42 36.12
CA GLY A 276 13.83 2.74 35.01
C GLY A 276 13.72 3.59 33.74
N VAL A 277 13.61 4.92 33.89
CA VAL A 277 13.58 5.84 32.75
C VAL A 277 14.92 5.85 32.01
N GLU A 278 16.05 5.81 32.72
CA GLU A 278 17.38 5.72 32.11
C GLU A 278 17.60 4.40 31.39
N VAL A 279 17.19 3.27 32.03
CA VAL A 279 17.25 1.94 31.39
C VAL A 279 16.41 1.93 30.11
N LEU A 280 15.16 2.45 30.15
CA LEU A 280 14.28 2.55 28.98
C LEU A 280 14.91 3.40 27.87
N ALA A 281 15.45 4.57 28.20
CA ALA A 281 16.08 5.47 27.22
C ALA A 281 17.23 4.77 26.47
N ARG A 282 18.07 4.02 27.21
CA ARG A 282 19.15 3.21 26.61
C ARG A 282 18.61 2.11 25.72
N ALA A 283 17.54 1.43 26.14
CA ALA A 283 16.91 0.38 25.33
C ALA A 283 16.35 0.94 24.02
N VAL A 284 15.65 2.07 24.05
CA VAL A 284 15.14 2.74 22.86
C VAL A 284 16.28 3.13 21.92
N LEU A 285 17.35 3.75 22.43
CA LEU A 285 18.51 4.12 21.62
C LEU A 285 19.25 2.91 21.06
N ALA A 286 19.35 1.82 21.83
CA ALA A 286 19.98 0.59 21.36
C ALA A 286 19.19 -0.07 20.23
N ILE A 287 17.84 -0.08 20.31
CA ILE A 287 16.97 -0.62 19.27
C ILE A 287 17.04 0.25 18.02
N THR A 288 16.86 1.57 18.15
CA THR A 288 16.85 2.50 17.01
C THR A 288 18.22 2.66 16.37
N GLY A 289 19.30 2.55 17.13
CA GLY A 289 20.68 2.58 16.63
C GLY A 289 21.05 1.39 15.74
N LYS A 290 20.26 0.31 15.77
CA LYS A 290 20.43 -0.86 14.90
C LYS A 290 19.39 -0.83 13.76
N ALA A 291 19.44 0.19 12.91
CA ALA A 291 18.59 0.26 11.72
C ALA A 291 18.74 -1.00 10.84
N PHE A 292 17.65 -1.36 10.15
CA PHE A 292 17.70 -2.43 9.14
C PHE A 292 18.47 -1.94 7.90
N PRO A 293 19.21 -2.84 7.22
CA PRO A 293 19.95 -2.46 6.03
C PRO A 293 18.98 -2.00 4.92
N LEU A 294 19.44 -1.03 4.13
CA LEU A 294 18.75 -0.64 2.90
C LEU A 294 19.02 -1.69 1.82
N GLU A 295 17.96 -2.33 1.33
CA GLU A 295 18.07 -3.41 0.35
C GLU A 295 17.37 -3.03 -0.95
N PHE A 296 18.11 -3.03 -2.05
CA PHE A 296 17.56 -2.82 -3.40
C PHE A 296 17.15 -4.17 -3.98
N ASN A 297 15.99 -4.66 -3.55
CA ASN A 297 15.37 -5.92 -3.98
C ASN A 297 13.84 -5.83 -3.90
N GLY A 298 13.14 -6.88 -4.35
CA GLY A 298 11.68 -6.97 -4.30
C GLY A 298 10.96 -5.81 -4.99
N PRO A 299 9.73 -5.47 -4.57
CA PRO A 299 8.86 -4.53 -5.28
C PRO A 299 9.46 -3.14 -5.52
N ALA A 300 10.27 -2.62 -4.57
CA ALA A 300 10.92 -1.32 -4.73
C ALA A 300 11.96 -1.31 -5.85
N ALA A 301 12.75 -2.38 -5.98
CA ALA A 301 13.69 -2.52 -7.08
C ALA A 301 12.97 -2.81 -8.41
N ASP A 302 11.92 -3.61 -8.37
CA ASP A 302 11.14 -3.98 -9.56
C ASP A 302 10.40 -2.77 -10.13
N MET A 303 9.92 -1.85 -9.29
CA MET A 303 9.38 -0.55 -9.70
C MET A 303 10.41 0.23 -10.52
N VAL A 304 11.61 0.40 -10.00
CA VAL A 304 12.68 1.16 -10.68
C VAL A 304 13.10 0.49 -11.97
N ARG A 305 13.17 -0.85 -11.97
CA ARG A 305 13.50 -1.65 -13.16
C ARG A 305 12.42 -1.54 -14.24
N ALA A 306 11.15 -1.59 -13.85
CA ALA A 306 10.01 -1.47 -14.77
C ALA A 306 9.97 -0.10 -15.43
N LEU A 307 10.26 0.97 -14.69
CA LEU A 307 10.24 2.35 -15.17
C LEU A 307 11.51 2.76 -15.95
N ALA A 308 12.58 1.96 -15.91
CA ALA A 308 13.86 2.34 -16.51
C ALA A 308 13.79 2.74 -17.99
N PRO A 309 12.99 2.09 -18.87
CA PRO A 309 12.84 2.51 -20.26
C PRO A 309 12.34 3.94 -20.44
N ASP A 310 11.52 4.42 -19.50
CA ASP A 310 10.88 5.73 -19.52
C ASP A 310 11.74 6.82 -18.86
N THR A 311 12.84 6.44 -18.20
CA THR A 311 13.72 7.37 -17.47
C THR A 311 14.77 8.04 -18.38
N PRO A 312 15.34 9.18 -17.94
CA PRO A 312 16.50 9.77 -18.60
C PRO A 312 17.66 8.76 -18.75
N LEU A 313 18.45 8.90 -19.83
CA LEU A 313 19.51 7.96 -20.19
C LEU A 313 20.44 7.60 -19.03
N LEU A 314 20.83 8.56 -18.18
CA LEU A 314 21.75 8.29 -17.06
C LEU A 314 21.12 7.36 -16.01
N VAL A 315 19.83 7.52 -15.72
CA VAL A 315 19.09 6.64 -14.80
C VAL A 315 18.99 5.24 -15.43
N ARG A 316 18.61 5.15 -16.70
CA ARG A 316 18.55 3.88 -17.44
C ARG A 316 19.90 3.16 -17.46
N VAL A 317 21.01 3.89 -17.68
CA VAL A 317 22.37 3.34 -17.58
C VAL A 317 22.61 2.75 -16.19
N ALA A 318 22.25 3.46 -15.14
CA ALA A 318 22.44 3.00 -13.76
C ALA A 318 21.61 1.74 -13.46
N VAL A 319 20.35 1.71 -13.88
CA VAL A 319 19.44 0.57 -13.67
C VAL A 319 19.88 -0.64 -14.49
N ALA A 320 20.20 -0.46 -15.78
CA ALA A 320 20.67 -1.55 -16.64
C ALA A 320 22.00 -2.16 -16.16
N ASN A 321 22.77 -1.41 -15.38
CA ASN A 321 24.05 -1.81 -14.83
C ASN A 321 24.07 -1.74 -13.31
N GLU A 322 22.99 -2.18 -12.64
CA GLU A 322 22.88 -2.13 -11.18
C GLU A 322 24.02 -2.86 -10.45
N TRP A 323 24.65 -3.86 -11.06
CA TRP A 323 25.85 -4.50 -10.51
C TRP A 323 26.99 -3.52 -10.21
N LEU A 324 27.05 -2.39 -10.95
CA LEU A 324 28.05 -1.32 -10.80
C LEU A 324 27.48 -0.13 -10.00
N PHE A 325 26.21 0.22 -10.26
CA PHE A 325 25.59 1.45 -9.76
C PHE A 325 24.62 1.25 -8.60
N ARG A 326 24.45 0.01 -8.09
CA ARG A 326 23.52 -0.29 -6.98
C ARG A 326 23.67 0.63 -5.77
N PRO A 327 24.87 0.96 -5.28
CA PRO A 327 25.02 1.88 -4.15
C PRO A 327 24.49 3.29 -4.44
N LEU A 328 24.63 3.75 -5.69
CA LEU A 328 24.11 5.04 -6.14
C LEU A 328 22.58 5.02 -6.20
N LEU A 329 21.98 3.97 -6.75
CA LEU A 329 20.53 3.79 -6.81
C LEU A 329 19.92 3.77 -5.40
N VAL A 330 20.48 2.97 -4.48
CA VAL A 330 20.06 2.92 -3.09
C VAL A 330 20.13 4.30 -2.44
N ARG A 331 21.25 5.00 -2.60
CA ARG A 331 21.43 6.34 -2.02
C ARG A 331 20.41 7.34 -2.58
N GLN A 332 20.13 7.28 -3.87
CA GLN A 332 19.18 8.19 -4.53
C GLN A 332 17.74 7.94 -4.06
N ILE A 333 17.32 6.67 -3.97
CA ILE A 333 15.99 6.32 -3.48
C ILE A 333 15.85 6.68 -2.00
N ALA A 334 16.86 6.37 -1.19
CA ALA A 334 16.86 6.68 0.24
C ALA A 334 17.05 8.17 0.56
N ALA A 335 17.15 9.05 -0.43
CA ALA A 335 17.28 10.49 -0.21
C ALA A 335 16.01 11.12 0.39
N THR A 336 14.86 10.45 0.27
CA THR A 336 13.59 10.84 0.90
C THR A 336 13.17 9.79 1.93
N ALA A 337 12.41 10.20 2.95
CA ALA A 337 11.88 9.29 3.97
C ALA A 337 10.97 8.19 3.36
N ALA A 338 10.10 8.59 2.42
CA ALA A 338 9.22 7.65 1.72
C ALA A 338 10.02 6.63 0.88
N GLY A 339 11.01 7.09 0.11
CA GLY A 339 11.87 6.21 -0.67
C GLY A 339 12.70 5.28 0.23
N ALA A 340 13.30 5.78 1.30
CA ALA A 340 14.01 4.95 2.28
C ALA A 340 13.10 3.86 2.85
N ALA A 341 11.85 4.22 3.20
CA ALA A 341 10.88 3.28 3.74
C ALA A 341 10.56 2.12 2.80
N THR A 342 10.70 2.28 1.48
CA THR A 342 10.50 1.16 0.55
C THR A 342 11.65 0.14 0.54
N LEU A 343 12.82 0.52 1.06
CA LEU A 343 14.05 -0.29 0.98
C LEU A 343 14.36 -1.08 2.25
N HIS A 344 13.66 -0.85 3.37
CA HIS A 344 13.96 -1.54 4.63
C HIS A 344 12.77 -1.58 5.59
N THR A 345 12.89 -2.41 6.64
CA THR A 345 11.99 -2.35 7.80
C THR A 345 12.24 -1.08 8.59
N THR A 346 11.20 -0.25 8.76
CA THR A 346 11.29 1.01 9.51
C THR A 346 11.08 0.80 11.00
N ILE A 347 11.69 1.67 11.81
CA ILE A 347 11.63 1.66 13.27
C ILE A 347 11.24 3.06 13.72
N ALA A 348 10.11 3.19 14.41
CA ALA A 348 9.60 4.49 14.87
C ALA A 348 9.14 4.40 16.34
N PRO A 349 9.90 4.90 17.32
CA PRO A 349 9.37 5.12 18.66
C PRO A 349 8.25 6.16 18.60
N THR A 350 7.05 5.78 19.08
CA THR A 350 5.86 6.63 18.96
C THR A 350 5.35 7.12 20.29
N MET A 351 5.52 6.33 21.36
CA MET A 351 5.01 6.68 22.68
C MET A 351 6.04 6.35 23.75
N LEU A 352 6.08 7.17 24.79
CA LEU A 352 6.89 6.98 25.99
C LEU A 352 6.03 7.26 27.24
N ARG A 353 6.16 6.44 28.27
CA ARG A 353 5.53 6.62 29.55
C ARG A 353 6.55 6.40 30.66
N GLY A 354 6.63 7.35 31.58
CA GLY A 354 7.43 7.26 32.81
C GLY A 354 6.53 7.54 34.02
N SER A 355 7.01 8.40 34.92
CA SER A 355 6.25 8.82 36.09
C SER A 355 5.13 9.80 35.73
N PRO A 356 4.00 9.79 36.48
CA PRO A 356 2.93 10.78 36.33
C PRO A 356 3.29 12.15 36.94
N LYS A 357 4.39 12.24 37.69
CA LYS A 357 4.83 13.46 38.37
C LYS A 357 6.36 13.57 38.45
N GLU A 358 6.87 14.80 38.32
CA GLU A 358 8.29 15.11 38.22
C GLU A 358 9.16 14.68 39.42
N ASN A 359 8.59 14.58 40.61
CA ASN A 359 9.29 14.21 41.86
C ASN A 359 9.03 12.77 42.33
N VAL A 360 8.48 11.93 41.45
CA VAL A 360 8.20 10.51 41.75
C VAL A 360 8.99 9.64 40.77
N LEU A 361 9.69 8.63 41.29
CA LEU A 361 10.30 7.59 40.47
C LEU A 361 9.22 6.56 40.09
N PRO A 362 9.08 6.19 38.80
CA PRO A 362 8.09 5.21 38.39
C PRO A 362 8.44 3.79 38.82
N GLN A 363 7.45 2.92 38.97
CA GLN A 363 7.65 1.47 39.19
C GLN A 363 7.98 0.73 37.88
N ASP A 364 7.67 1.33 36.75
CA ASP A 364 8.09 0.93 35.41
C ASP A 364 8.15 2.16 34.49
N ALA A 365 8.97 2.04 33.44
CA ALA A 365 8.95 2.97 32.31
C ALA A 365 8.71 2.17 31.03
N THR A 366 7.88 2.68 30.14
CA THR A 366 7.43 1.93 28.95
C THR A 366 7.57 2.78 27.68
N ALA A 367 8.02 2.15 26.60
CA ALA A 367 8.05 2.71 25.26
C ALA A 367 7.28 1.82 24.28
N TRP A 368 6.66 2.44 23.28
CA TRP A 368 6.09 1.74 22.13
C TRP A 368 6.86 2.13 20.88
N ILE A 369 7.34 1.11 20.16
CA ILE A 369 8.14 1.26 18.95
C ILE A 369 7.38 0.58 17.83
N ASN A 370 6.90 1.37 16.87
CA ASN A 370 6.21 0.86 15.69
C ASN A 370 7.20 0.41 14.62
N TYR A 371 6.90 -0.74 14.03
CA TYR A 371 7.63 -1.30 12.89
C TYR A 371 6.70 -1.42 11.68
N ARG A 372 7.21 -1.02 10.52
CA ARG A 372 6.67 -1.41 9.23
C ARG A 372 7.65 -2.38 8.60
N ILE A 373 7.29 -3.66 8.58
CA ILE A 373 8.20 -4.77 8.29
C ILE A 373 8.28 -4.96 6.77
N ALA A 374 9.49 -4.88 6.20
CA ALA A 374 9.68 -5.05 4.76
C ALA A 374 9.56 -6.52 4.32
N PRO A 375 9.10 -6.81 3.10
CA PRO A 375 9.13 -8.14 2.51
C PRO A 375 10.52 -8.79 2.66
N GLY A 376 10.55 -10.07 3.03
CA GLY A 376 11.79 -10.79 3.34
C GLY A 376 12.23 -10.71 4.80
N THR A 377 11.56 -9.90 5.64
CA THR A 377 11.75 -9.86 7.10
C THR A 377 10.46 -10.32 7.78
N THR A 378 10.56 -10.94 8.96
CA THR A 378 9.39 -11.37 9.74
C THR A 378 9.31 -10.63 11.08
N ALA A 379 8.13 -10.59 11.69
CA ALA A 379 7.93 -10.06 13.04
C ALA A 379 8.85 -10.75 14.07
N ASP A 380 9.02 -12.06 13.95
CA ASP A 380 9.96 -12.80 14.79
C ASP A 380 11.41 -12.35 14.61
N ALA A 381 11.84 -12.05 13.38
CA ALA A 381 13.18 -11.52 13.12
C ALA A 381 13.36 -10.12 13.73
N VAL A 382 12.33 -9.29 13.68
CA VAL A 382 12.31 -7.98 14.34
C VAL A 382 12.43 -8.14 15.85
N MET A 383 11.64 -9.03 16.47
CA MET A 383 11.71 -9.30 17.92
C MET A 383 13.10 -9.78 18.35
N ARG A 384 13.68 -10.75 17.62
CA ARG A 384 15.04 -11.23 17.89
C ARG A 384 16.07 -10.10 17.81
N ARG A 385 15.96 -9.22 16.80
CA ARG A 385 16.86 -8.08 16.64
C ARG A 385 16.75 -7.08 17.78
N ALA A 386 15.53 -6.80 18.26
CA ALA A 386 15.29 -5.95 19.42
C ALA A 386 15.86 -6.58 20.71
N ALA A 387 15.65 -7.88 20.92
CA ALA A 387 16.22 -8.62 22.05
C ALA A 387 17.76 -8.61 22.04
N ASP A 388 18.37 -8.79 20.87
CA ASP A 388 19.82 -8.70 20.73
C ASP A 388 20.36 -7.28 20.96
N ALA A 389 19.58 -6.26 20.59
CA ALA A 389 19.97 -4.87 20.81
C ALA A 389 19.93 -4.49 22.29
N THR A 390 19.00 -5.05 23.04
CA THR A 390 18.78 -4.75 24.47
C THR A 390 19.47 -5.75 25.41
N ARG A 391 20.35 -6.61 24.89
CA ARG A 391 21.05 -7.60 25.68
C ARG A 391 21.84 -6.94 26.81
N GLY A 392 21.62 -7.39 28.05
CA GLY A 392 22.25 -6.85 29.27
C GLY A 392 21.52 -5.64 29.86
N LEU A 393 20.40 -5.18 29.27
CA LEU A 393 19.50 -4.22 29.89
C LEU A 393 18.34 -4.96 30.56
N ASP A 394 17.92 -4.49 31.74
CA ASP A 394 16.76 -5.05 32.42
C ASP A 394 15.47 -4.49 31.78
N VAL A 395 15.05 -5.10 30.68
CA VAL A 395 13.82 -4.75 29.95
C VAL A 395 13.04 -5.98 29.54
N LYS A 396 11.72 -5.83 29.51
CA LYS A 396 10.79 -6.81 28.96
C LYS A 396 10.33 -6.35 27.58
N LEU A 397 10.36 -7.26 26.61
CA LEU A 397 9.89 -7.02 25.24
C LEU A 397 8.64 -7.86 25.00
N ALA A 398 7.59 -7.24 24.47
CA ALA A 398 6.37 -7.91 24.06
C ALA A 398 5.73 -7.16 22.89
N TRP A 399 4.97 -7.86 22.04
CA TRP A 399 4.10 -7.18 21.09
C TRP A 399 2.92 -6.53 21.82
N GLU A 400 2.60 -5.30 21.43
CA GLU A 400 1.36 -4.64 21.80
C GLU A 400 0.33 -4.92 20.72
N GLY A 401 -0.57 -5.88 20.98
CA GLY A 401 -1.51 -6.38 19.97
C GLY A 401 -0.90 -7.34 18.95
N PRO A 402 -1.60 -7.61 17.85
CA PRO A 402 -1.15 -8.49 16.79
C PRO A 402 0.11 -7.97 16.08
N ALA A 403 0.99 -8.88 15.69
CA ALA A 403 2.12 -8.61 14.82
C ALA A 403 1.91 -9.34 13.49
N TYR A 404 1.88 -8.58 12.40
CA TYR A 404 1.65 -9.09 11.07
C TYR A 404 2.94 -9.09 10.27
N ASP A 405 3.26 -10.21 9.65
CA ASP A 405 4.31 -10.30 8.65
C ASP A 405 3.91 -9.54 7.38
N PRO A 406 4.87 -9.14 6.52
CA PRO A 406 4.56 -8.60 5.21
C PRO A 406 3.73 -9.58 4.39
N SER A 407 2.89 -9.05 3.50
CA SER A 407 2.19 -9.92 2.56
C SER A 407 3.18 -10.67 1.64
N PRO A 408 2.80 -11.82 1.08
CA PRO A 408 3.50 -12.37 -0.06
C PRO A 408 3.63 -11.34 -1.19
N VAL A 409 4.67 -11.47 -2.01
CA VAL A 409 4.85 -10.63 -3.20
C VAL A 409 4.14 -11.27 -4.36
N SER A 410 3.12 -10.58 -4.88
CA SER A 410 2.32 -11.02 -6.03
C SER A 410 3.07 -10.84 -7.34
N SER A 411 2.68 -11.60 -8.35
CA SER A 411 3.29 -11.57 -9.68
C SER A 411 3.00 -10.25 -10.40
N SER A 412 4.04 -9.59 -10.91
CA SER A 412 3.91 -8.45 -11.83
C SER A 412 3.86 -8.87 -13.32
N THR A 413 3.74 -10.18 -13.59
CA THR A 413 3.68 -10.75 -14.95
C THR A 413 2.45 -11.63 -15.18
N SER A 414 1.58 -11.80 -14.17
CA SER A 414 0.32 -12.54 -14.30
C SER A 414 -0.63 -11.88 -15.29
N GLN A 415 -1.62 -12.62 -15.76
CA GLN A 415 -2.65 -12.06 -16.64
C GLN A 415 -3.45 -10.97 -15.92
N ALA A 416 -3.80 -11.17 -14.65
CA ALA A 416 -4.51 -10.19 -13.83
C ALA A 416 -3.74 -8.87 -13.72
N TYR A 417 -2.43 -8.94 -13.40
CA TYR A 417 -1.58 -7.75 -13.37
C TYR A 417 -1.56 -7.02 -14.71
N ARG A 418 -1.41 -7.75 -15.83
CA ARG A 418 -1.38 -7.15 -17.17
C ARG A 418 -2.69 -6.47 -17.55
N VAL A 419 -3.83 -7.05 -17.18
CA VAL A 419 -5.15 -6.42 -17.39
C VAL A 419 -5.23 -5.11 -16.60
N MET A 420 -4.88 -5.13 -15.31
CA MET A 420 -4.88 -3.92 -14.48
C MET A 420 -3.89 -2.87 -14.99
N ALA A 421 -2.71 -3.30 -15.42
CA ALA A 421 -1.70 -2.40 -15.97
C ALA A 421 -2.17 -1.73 -17.27
N GLU A 422 -2.81 -2.46 -18.18
CA GLU A 422 -3.35 -1.88 -19.41
C GLU A 422 -4.52 -0.92 -19.13
N LEU A 423 -5.37 -1.24 -18.15
CA LEU A 423 -6.42 -0.33 -17.69
C LEU A 423 -5.86 0.94 -17.04
N ALA A 424 -4.82 0.79 -16.20
CA ALA A 424 -4.17 1.91 -15.51
C ALA A 424 -3.37 2.80 -16.47
N ALA A 425 -2.74 2.21 -17.50
CA ALA A 425 -2.05 2.95 -18.56
C ALA A 425 -2.99 3.85 -19.35
N GLY A 426 -4.21 3.39 -19.58
CA GLY A 426 -5.23 4.13 -20.32
C GLY A 426 -4.78 4.55 -21.71
N ASP A 427 -5.54 5.47 -22.33
CA ASP A 427 -5.26 5.98 -23.67
C ASP A 427 -3.97 6.82 -23.71
N ASP A 428 -3.63 7.48 -22.60
CA ASP A 428 -2.42 8.30 -22.45
C ASP A 428 -1.13 7.48 -22.35
N ARG A 429 -1.22 6.14 -22.31
CA ARG A 429 -0.09 5.22 -22.13
C ARG A 429 0.79 5.61 -20.95
N THR A 430 0.15 5.92 -19.83
CA THR A 430 0.84 6.21 -18.57
C THR A 430 1.76 5.03 -18.20
N PRO A 431 3.04 5.24 -17.89
CA PRO A 431 3.92 4.18 -17.42
C PRO A 431 3.35 3.48 -16.19
N VAL A 432 3.43 2.16 -16.16
CA VAL A 432 2.93 1.34 -15.05
C VAL A 432 4.08 0.55 -14.44
N ALA A 433 4.11 0.48 -13.13
CA ALA A 433 5.09 -0.31 -12.41
C ALA A 433 4.49 -1.01 -11.18
N PRO A 434 5.06 -2.17 -10.78
CA PRO A 434 4.74 -2.75 -9.49
C PRO A 434 5.25 -1.86 -8.35
N GLY A 435 4.53 -1.81 -7.24
CA GLY A 435 4.89 -1.00 -6.09
C GLY A 435 4.79 -1.78 -4.77
N LEU A 436 5.36 -1.18 -3.71
CA LEU A 436 5.24 -1.65 -2.33
C LEU A 436 4.34 -0.68 -1.56
N VAL A 437 3.23 -1.17 -1.05
CA VAL A 437 2.41 -0.42 -0.09
C VAL A 437 3.13 -0.40 1.25
N THR A 438 3.38 0.79 1.78
CA THR A 438 4.08 0.96 3.06
C THR A 438 3.15 0.93 4.26
N ALA A 439 1.84 1.04 4.01
CA ALA A 439 0.75 0.81 4.97
C ALA A 439 0.31 -0.67 4.95
N THR A 440 -0.80 -0.97 5.61
CA THR A 440 -1.50 -2.26 5.58
C THR A 440 -2.93 -2.02 5.15
N THR A 441 -3.55 -2.98 4.45
CA THR A 441 -4.94 -2.93 4.01
C THR A 441 -5.68 -4.19 4.45
N ASP A 442 -7.00 -4.25 4.25
CA ASP A 442 -7.81 -5.44 4.54
C ASP A 442 -7.35 -6.67 3.73
N SER A 443 -6.71 -6.45 2.58
CA SER A 443 -6.21 -7.52 1.70
C SER A 443 -5.20 -8.47 2.38
N ARG A 444 -4.53 -8.04 3.46
CA ARG A 444 -3.61 -8.90 4.25
C ARG A 444 -4.29 -10.18 4.75
N HIS A 445 -5.58 -10.12 5.02
CA HIS A 445 -6.35 -11.25 5.53
C HIS A 445 -6.69 -12.28 4.45
N PHE A 446 -6.54 -11.93 3.17
CA PHE A 446 -6.88 -12.78 2.03
C PHE A 446 -5.70 -13.54 1.43
N ALA A 447 -4.51 -13.45 2.03
CA ALA A 447 -3.29 -14.08 1.52
C ALA A 447 -3.39 -15.62 1.35
N GLY A 448 -4.29 -16.28 2.09
CA GLY A 448 -4.56 -17.73 1.93
C GLY A 448 -5.61 -18.08 0.89
N LEU A 449 -6.28 -17.09 0.29
CA LEU A 449 -7.41 -17.26 -0.62
C LEU A 449 -7.08 -17.04 -2.09
N ALA A 450 -5.93 -16.45 -2.41
CA ALA A 450 -5.50 -16.17 -3.77
C ALA A 450 -3.99 -16.28 -3.90
N GLU A 451 -3.51 -16.57 -5.12
CA GLU A 451 -2.08 -16.55 -5.42
C GLU A 451 -1.54 -15.12 -5.50
N ASP A 452 -2.35 -14.22 -6.06
CA ASP A 452 -1.99 -12.81 -6.27
C ASP A 452 -2.95 -11.88 -5.54
N ILE A 453 -2.39 -10.87 -4.88
CA ILE A 453 -3.13 -9.79 -4.20
C ILE A 453 -2.56 -8.46 -4.65
N TYR A 454 -3.41 -7.65 -5.25
CA TYR A 454 -3.06 -6.34 -5.77
C TYR A 454 -3.72 -5.23 -4.96
N ARG A 455 -3.09 -4.04 -4.95
CA ARG A 455 -3.56 -2.86 -4.22
C ARG A 455 -3.44 -1.66 -5.13
N PHE A 456 -4.58 -1.21 -5.63
CA PHE A 456 -4.59 -0.13 -6.61
C PHE A 456 -5.92 0.61 -6.64
N GLN A 457 -5.85 1.90 -6.44
CA GLN A 457 -6.94 2.85 -6.68
C GLN A 457 -6.66 3.61 -7.98
N PRO A 458 -7.55 3.60 -8.98
CA PRO A 458 -7.28 4.23 -10.28
C PRO A 458 -7.48 5.76 -10.26
N ILE A 459 -7.14 6.41 -9.16
CA ILE A 459 -7.16 7.87 -9.00
C ILE A 459 -5.85 8.48 -9.45
N VAL A 460 -5.89 9.69 -9.96
CA VAL A 460 -4.72 10.51 -10.30
C VAL A 460 -4.57 11.58 -9.24
N ALA A 461 -3.46 11.54 -8.51
CA ALA A 461 -3.17 12.51 -7.46
C ALA A 461 -1.65 12.79 -7.39
N SER A 462 -1.28 13.99 -6.98
CA SER A 462 0.10 14.31 -6.63
C SER A 462 0.46 13.72 -5.26
N ILE A 463 1.77 13.58 -4.98
CA ILE A 463 2.24 13.17 -3.65
C ILE A 463 1.72 14.11 -2.56
N GLY A 464 1.60 15.41 -2.87
CA GLY A 464 1.06 16.40 -1.93
C GLY A 464 -0.43 16.19 -1.65
N GLU A 465 -1.23 15.90 -2.68
CA GLU A 465 -2.65 15.62 -2.52
C GLU A 465 -2.93 14.34 -1.74
N LEU A 466 -2.11 13.31 -1.88
CA LEU A 466 -2.27 12.08 -1.08
C LEU A 466 -2.13 12.31 0.43
N GLN A 467 -1.55 13.44 0.87
CA GLN A 467 -1.47 13.79 2.30
C GLN A 467 -2.82 14.21 2.91
N MET A 468 -3.85 14.45 2.07
CA MET A 468 -5.21 14.69 2.55
C MET A 468 -5.88 13.44 3.13
N ILE A 469 -5.43 12.25 2.73
CA ILE A 469 -5.89 10.98 3.29
C ILE A 469 -5.55 10.96 4.79
N HIS A 470 -6.53 10.68 5.64
CA HIS A 470 -6.47 10.84 7.10
C HIS A 470 -6.20 12.29 7.59
N GLY A 471 -5.93 13.22 6.68
CA GLY A 471 -5.73 14.64 6.96
C GLY A 471 -7.01 15.47 6.89
N THR A 472 -6.86 16.79 6.67
CA THR A 472 -7.95 17.72 6.38
C THR A 472 -8.12 17.90 4.87
N ASN A 473 -9.31 18.38 4.47
CA ASN A 473 -9.62 18.68 3.07
C ASN A 473 -9.58 17.47 2.13
N GLU A 474 -9.86 16.29 2.65
CA GLU A 474 -10.03 15.11 1.81
C GLU A 474 -11.14 15.34 0.79
N HIS A 475 -10.84 15.07 -0.48
CA HIS A 475 -11.79 15.23 -1.57
C HIS A 475 -11.44 14.32 -2.76
N MET A 476 -12.47 13.84 -3.43
CA MET A 476 -12.38 13.03 -4.65
C MET A 476 -12.84 13.84 -5.84
N THR A 477 -11.99 14.06 -6.84
CA THR A 477 -12.43 14.72 -8.06
C THR A 477 -13.47 13.87 -8.80
N THR A 478 -14.42 14.52 -9.46
CA THR A 478 -15.46 13.80 -10.22
C THR A 478 -14.85 12.99 -11.37
N ASP A 479 -13.71 13.41 -11.92
CA ASP A 479 -12.97 12.64 -12.94
C ASP A 479 -12.32 11.39 -12.33
N ASN A 480 -11.71 11.49 -11.15
CA ASN A 480 -11.17 10.33 -10.45
C ASN A 480 -12.27 9.31 -10.11
N LEU A 481 -13.41 9.78 -9.63
CA LEU A 481 -14.54 8.89 -9.32
C LEU A 481 -15.05 8.18 -10.59
N ARG A 482 -15.19 8.91 -11.70
CA ARG A 482 -15.54 8.33 -13.00
C ARG A 482 -14.50 7.28 -13.44
N ARG A 483 -13.21 7.60 -13.35
CA ARG A 483 -12.11 6.67 -13.66
C ARG A 483 -12.18 5.41 -12.80
N THR A 484 -12.48 5.55 -11.53
CA THR A 484 -12.63 4.43 -10.59
C THR A 484 -13.78 3.51 -11.01
N ALA A 485 -14.94 4.07 -11.32
CA ALA A 485 -16.09 3.30 -11.75
C ALA A 485 -15.87 2.60 -13.12
N GLU A 486 -15.30 3.31 -14.08
CA GLU A 486 -14.95 2.76 -15.40
C GLU A 486 -13.89 1.67 -15.31
N PHE A 487 -12.90 1.83 -14.42
CA PHE A 487 -11.85 0.84 -14.17
C PHE A 487 -12.45 -0.46 -13.63
N TYR A 488 -13.26 -0.40 -12.56
CA TYR A 488 -13.88 -1.59 -11.98
C TYR A 488 -14.83 -2.27 -12.97
N ALA A 489 -15.65 -1.51 -13.69
CA ALA A 489 -16.53 -2.07 -14.72
C ALA A 489 -15.74 -2.81 -15.80
N ARG A 490 -14.70 -2.17 -16.36
CA ARG A 490 -13.88 -2.78 -17.42
C ARG A 490 -13.03 -3.95 -16.90
N LEU A 491 -12.51 -3.86 -15.69
CA LEU A 491 -11.79 -4.95 -15.05
C LEU A 491 -12.69 -6.19 -14.97
N VAL A 492 -13.85 -6.06 -14.32
CA VAL A 492 -14.81 -7.16 -14.18
C VAL A 492 -15.24 -7.69 -15.55
N ALA A 493 -15.63 -6.82 -16.47
CA ALA A 493 -16.05 -7.22 -17.82
C ALA A 493 -14.91 -7.89 -18.61
N THR A 494 -13.65 -7.60 -18.33
CA THR A 494 -12.51 -8.21 -19.01
C THR A 494 -12.16 -9.57 -18.42
N VAL A 495 -12.07 -9.67 -17.08
CA VAL A 495 -11.57 -10.89 -16.43
C VAL A 495 -12.69 -11.90 -16.15
N ALA A 496 -13.94 -11.46 -16.14
CA ALA A 496 -15.09 -12.33 -15.84
C ALA A 496 -15.99 -12.61 -17.07
N ARG A 497 -15.54 -12.28 -18.27
CA ARG A 497 -16.21 -12.64 -19.53
C ARG A 497 -15.92 -14.07 -19.99
#